data_c707170777fa1c62c643b2bc26cf6790
#
_entry.id   c707170777fa1c62c643b2bc26cf6790
#
_cell.length_a   1.000
_cell.length_b   1.000
_cell.length_c   1.000
_cell.angle_alpha   90.00
_cell.angle_beta   90.00
_cell.angle_gamma   90.00
#
_symmetry.space_group_name_H-M   'P 1'
#
loop_
_entity.id
_entity.type
_entity.pdbx_description
1 polymer ?
#
loop_
_entity_poly.entity_id
_entity_poly.type
_entity_poly.pdbx_seq_one_letter_code
_entity_poly.pdbx_strand_id
1 'polypeptide(L)'
;LLFALAPGFFFPSYVSSMEMQALQGIPADQLAPLLANLEEIRRSVFTSDAWRSFFIIMIGTAVLWLYGMGKLKAKVTILALAVLCLADMWSVNKRYLYDDQFVEKVQQDNSFKPTETDKAILADKTLDFRVLNLAGNTFNENTTSYWHKSIGGYHAAKLRRYQEMIEEHISTEMNGVFKAVSEAGGDMQKVAPSGFPVLNMLNTRYFIFPLQGGKTVPIRNPHTLGNAWFVNEVQYVDLSLIHISEPTRRVVIS
;
A
#
# COMPACT_ATOMS: atom_id res chain seq x y z
N LEU A 1 33.32 8.40 11.11
CA LEU A 1 34.57 7.64 10.96
C LEU A 1 34.48 6.26 11.64
N LEU A 2 34.07 6.17 12.92
CA LEU A 2 34.01 4.90 13.66
C LEU A 2 33.09 3.87 12.96
N PHE A 3 31.94 4.27 12.46
CA PHE A 3 31.04 3.43 11.69
C PHE A 3 31.65 2.88 10.39
N ALA A 4 32.54 3.66 9.76
CA ALA A 4 33.21 3.23 8.54
C ALA A 4 34.38 2.27 8.80
N LEU A 5 35.10 2.46 9.93
CA LEU A 5 36.26 1.64 10.26
C LEU A 5 35.92 0.33 10.95
N ALA A 6 34.88 0.33 11.79
CA ALA A 6 34.48 -0.82 12.57
C ALA A 6 32.95 -1.07 12.51
N PRO A 7 32.37 -1.31 11.34
CA PRO A 7 30.92 -1.48 11.19
C PRO A 7 30.40 -2.66 11.99
N GLY A 8 31.12 -3.77 12.08
CA GLY A 8 30.71 -4.96 12.81
C GLY A 8 30.66 -4.80 14.33
N PHE A 9 31.29 -3.77 14.88
CA PHE A 9 31.20 -3.47 16.31
C PHE A 9 29.83 -2.89 16.68
N PHE A 10 29.24 -2.09 15.79
CA PHE A 10 27.95 -1.43 16.00
C PHE A 10 26.77 -2.27 15.51
N PHE A 11 26.98 -3.08 14.47
CA PHE A 11 25.95 -3.90 13.85
C PHE A 11 26.47 -5.34 13.74
N PRO A 12 26.15 -6.20 14.71
CA PRO A 12 26.60 -7.60 14.69
C PRO A 12 25.90 -8.45 13.63
N SER A 13 24.73 -8.01 13.16
CA SER A 13 23.99 -8.68 12.09
C SER A 13 23.35 -7.64 11.17
N TYR A 14 23.38 -7.91 9.87
CA TYR A 14 22.72 -7.13 8.83
C TYR A 14 21.42 -7.77 8.33
N VAL A 15 20.97 -8.85 8.97
CA VAL A 15 19.71 -9.55 8.65
C VAL A 15 18.78 -9.40 9.84
N SER A 16 17.55 -8.95 9.59
CA SER A 16 16.54 -8.77 10.63
C SER A 16 15.89 -10.09 11.04
N SER A 17 15.30 -10.13 12.23
CA SER A 17 14.54 -11.31 12.71
C SER A 17 13.32 -11.61 11.82
N MET A 18 12.68 -10.60 11.25
CA MET A 18 11.56 -10.78 10.31
C MET A 18 12.01 -11.43 9.00
N GLU A 19 13.16 -11.03 8.47
CA GLU A 19 13.73 -11.65 7.27
C GLU A 19 14.11 -13.09 7.53
N MET A 20 14.70 -13.38 8.69
CA MET A 20 15.01 -14.75 9.09
C MET A 20 13.76 -15.63 9.17
N GLN A 21 12.64 -15.09 9.67
CA GLN A 21 11.37 -15.81 9.67
C GLN A 21 10.82 -16.04 8.26
N ALA A 22 10.92 -15.04 7.37
CA ALA A 22 10.46 -15.17 5.99
C ALA A 22 11.29 -16.19 5.18
N LEU A 23 12.54 -16.42 5.58
CA LEU A 23 13.45 -17.34 4.91
C LEU A 23 13.41 -18.79 5.48
N GLN A 24 12.59 -19.07 6.48
CA GLN A 24 12.51 -20.40 7.14
C GLN A 24 12.11 -21.55 6.21
N GLY A 25 11.52 -21.26 5.04
CA GLY A 25 11.15 -22.28 4.05
C GLY A 25 12.25 -22.66 3.05
N ILE A 26 13.42 -22.01 3.11
CA ILE A 26 14.51 -22.24 2.17
C ILE A 26 15.43 -23.35 2.69
N PRO A 27 15.85 -24.34 1.85
CA PRO A 27 16.80 -25.36 2.20
C PRO A 27 18.13 -24.77 2.73
N ALA A 28 18.72 -25.40 3.75
CA ALA A 28 19.89 -24.85 4.46
C ALA A 28 21.13 -24.66 3.55
N ASP A 29 21.27 -25.47 2.54
CA ASP A 29 22.34 -25.39 1.53
C ASP A 29 22.24 -24.13 0.65
N GLN A 30 21.05 -23.64 0.40
CA GLN A 30 20.80 -22.40 -0.34
C GLN A 30 20.73 -21.17 0.58
N LEU A 31 20.27 -21.36 1.80
CA LEU A 31 20.09 -20.28 2.78
C LEU A 31 21.43 -19.68 3.22
N ALA A 32 22.42 -20.52 3.51
CA ALA A 32 23.72 -20.04 4.01
C ALA A 32 24.45 -19.11 3.02
N PRO A 33 24.61 -19.46 1.73
CA PRO A 33 25.23 -18.56 0.76
C PRO A 33 24.39 -17.30 0.49
N LEU A 34 23.05 -17.39 0.53
CA LEU A 34 22.16 -16.23 0.38
C LEU A 34 22.36 -15.23 1.51
N LEU A 35 22.38 -15.70 2.77
CA LEU A 35 22.58 -14.82 3.92
C LEU A 35 23.97 -14.19 3.91
N ALA A 36 25.02 -14.94 3.58
CA ALA A 36 26.38 -14.42 3.49
C ALA A 36 26.49 -13.31 2.43
N ASN A 37 25.89 -13.52 1.26
CA ASN A 37 25.88 -12.54 0.17
C ASN A 37 25.08 -11.28 0.57
N LEU A 38 23.90 -11.44 1.20
CA LEU A 38 23.08 -10.31 1.69
C LEU A 38 23.86 -9.50 2.74
N GLU A 39 24.54 -10.18 3.66
CA GLU A 39 25.32 -9.52 4.71
C GLU A 39 26.51 -8.76 4.12
N GLU A 40 27.24 -9.36 3.18
CA GLU A 40 28.37 -8.73 2.50
C GLU A 40 27.93 -7.47 1.73
N ILE A 41 26.86 -7.57 0.94
CA ILE A 41 26.33 -6.43 0.17
C ILE A 41 25.89 -5.31 1.12
N ARG A 42 25.11 -5.61 2.15
CA ARG A 42 24.63 -4.61 3.11
C ARG A 42 25.76 -3.95 3.88
N ARG A 43 26.74 -4.73 4.30
CA ARG A 43 27.94 -4.22 4.95
C ARG A 43 28.74 -3.30 4.02
N SER A 44 28.91 -3.67 2.77
CA SER A 44 29.58 -2.85 1.76
C SER A 44 28.88 -1.52 1.54
N VAL A 45 27.55 -1.55 1.34
CA VAL A 45 26.73 -0.34 1.19
C VAL A 45 26.82 0.57 2.41
N PHE A 46 26.67 0.00 3.62
CA PHE A 46 26.77 0.74 4.87
C PHE A 46 28.13 1.41 5.04
N THR A 47 29.22 0.67 4.80
CA THR A 47 30.58 1.20 4.90
C THR A 47 30.84 2.31 3.91
N SER A 48 30.39 2.14 2.67
CA SER A 48 30.49 3.17 1.62
C SER A 48 29.74 4.45 2.00
N ASP A 49 28.53 4.33 2.53
CA ASP A 49 27.73 5.47 2.97
C ASP A 49 28.31 6.16 4.21
N ALA A 50 28.89 5.39 5.12
CA ALA A 50 29.59 5.94 6.28
C ALA A 50 30.83 6.76 5.87
N TRP A 51 31.62 6.31 4.91
CA TRP A 51 32.74 7.06 4.36
C TRP A 51 32.27 8.33 3.62
N ARG A 52 31.25 8.22 2.79
CA ARG A 52 30.66 9.37 2.10
C ARG A 52 30.23 10.44 3.10
N SER A 53 29.46 10.05 4.11
CA SER A 53 28.96 10.96 5.16
C SER A 53 30.12 11.61 5.93
N PHE A 54 31.16 10.84 6.24
CA PHE A 54 32.37 11.36 6.90
C PHE A 54 33.02 12.47 6.08
N PHE A 55 33.26 12.26 4.78
CA PHE A 55 33.88 13.27 3.92
C PHE A 55 33.02 14.51 3.74
N ILE A 56 31.70 14.34 3.60
CA ILE A 56 30.77 15.47 3.47
C ILE A 56 30.78 16.33 4.73
N ILE A 57 30.70 15.70 5.91
CA ILE A 57 30.78 16.41 7.19
C ILE A 57 32.12 17.10 7.35
N MET A 58 33.22 16.43 7.01
CA MET A 58 34.57 17.01 7.09
C MET A 58 34.70 18.24 6.22
N ILE A 59 34.25 18.18 4.96
CA ILE A 59 34.30 19.33 4.03
C ILE A 59 33.37 20.45 4.54
N GLY A 60 32.16 20.15 4.98
CA GLY A 60 31.25 21.16 5.52
C GLY A 60 31.80 21.84 6.76
N THR A 61 32.42 21.07 7.66
CA THR A 61 33.12 21.62 8.85
C THR A 61 34.29 22.49 8.46
N ALA A 62 35.08 22.09 7.49
CA ALA A 62 36.22 22.91 6.99
C ALA A 62 35.75 24.24 6.39
N VAL A 63 34.66 24.25 5.62
CA VAL A 63 34.08 25.48 5.04
C VAL A 63 33.59 26.40 6.16
N LEU A 64 32.90 25.87 7.17
CA LEU A 64 32.45 26.67 8.33
C LEU A 64 33.61 27.20 9.15
N TRP A 65 34.67 26.41 9.35
CA TRP A 65 35.88 26.84 10.08
C TRP A 65 36.62 27.96 9.37
N LEU A 66 36.79 27.88 8.03
CA LEU A 66 37.36 28.92 7.22
C LEU A 66 36.52 30.21 7.27
N TYR A 67 35.22 30.10 7.33
CA TYR A 67 34.33 31.24 7.52
C TYR A 67 34.55 31.88 8.92
N GLY A 68 34.61 31.07 9.97
CA GLY A 68 34.88 31.53 11.33
C GLY A 68 36.24 32.23 11.49
N MET A 69 37.24 31.80 10.70
CA MET A 69 38.56 32.47 10.63
C MET A 69 38.54 33.75 9.80
N GLY A 70 37.40 34.16 9.22
CA GLY A 70 37.29 35.35 8.39
C GLY A 70 37.90 35.19 6.98
N LYS A 71 38.31 33.97 6.59
CA LYS A 71 38.94 33.73 5.26
C LYS A 71 37.88 33.58 4.15
N LEU A 72 36.66 33.25 4.47
CA LEU A 72 35.54 33.13 3.52
C LEU A 72 34.48 34.19 3.80
N LYS A 73 33.91 34.77 2.74
CA LYS A 73 32.75 35.65 2.82
C LYS A 73 31.45 34.81 2.99
N ALA A 74 30.46 35.33 3.73
CA ALA A 74 29.19 34.64 3.97
C ALA A 74 28.53 34.12 2.70
N LYS A 75 28.49 34.91 1.62
CA LYS A 75 27.91 34.48 0.34
C LYS A 75 28.61 33.25 -0.26
N VAL A 76 29.93 33.18 -0.17
CA VAL A 76 30.72 32.04 -0.67
C VAL A 76 30.47 30.81 0.21
N THR A 77 30.44 30.98 1.51
CA THR A 77 30.12 29.89 2.46
C THR A 77 28.74 29.29 2.21
N ILE A 78 27.72 30.13 2.07
CA ILE A 78 26.35 29.66 1.77
C ILE A 78 26.32 28.90 0.46
N LEU A 79 26.94 29.44 -0.59
CA LEU A 79 26.98 28.76 -1.89
C LEU A 79 27.73 27.43 -1.82
N ALA A 80 28.86 27.37 -1.14
CA ALA A 80 29.63 26.13 -0.98
C ALA A 80 28.84 25.05 -0.23
N LEU A 81 28.19 25.43 0.86
CA LEU A 81 27.29 24.48 1.60
C LEU A 81 26.09 24.05 0.78
N ALA A 82 25.48 24.96 0.01
CA ALA A 82 24.36 24.61 -0.86
C ALA A 82 24.76 23.60 -1.95
N VAL A 83 25.92 23.81 -2.57
CA VAL A 83 26.48 22.89 -3.57
C VAL A 83 26.81 21.54 -2.94
N LEU A 84 27.39 21.53 -1.74
CA LEU A 84 27.70 20.29 -1.01
C LEU A 84 26.43 19.49 -0.69
N CYS A 85 25.38 20.15 -0.19
CA CYS A 85 24.09 19.52 0.07
C CYS A 85 23.44 19.00 -1.22
N LEU A 86 23.48 19.78 -2.31
CA LEU A 86 22.95 19.34 -3.59
C LEU A 86 23.69 18.11 -4.12
N ALA A 87 25.02 18.07 -4.04
CA ALA A 87 25.82 16.93 -4.48
C ALA A 87 25.50 15.65 -3.67
N ASP A 88 25.35 15.80 -2.34
CA ASP A 88 24.97 14.69 -1.47
C ASP A 88 23.57 14.16 -1.80
N MET A 89 22.59 15.05 -1.81
CA MET A 89 21.21 14.69 -2.09
C MET A 89 21.03 14.11 -3.50
N TRP A 90 21.72 14.66 -4.49
CA TRP A 90 21.68 14.14 -5.85
C TRP A 90 22.18 12.70 -5.91
N SER A 91 23.29 12.40 -5.28
CA SER A 91 23.88 11.06 -5.27
C SER A 91 22.98 10.03 -4.58
N VAL A 92 22.29 10.43 -3.50
CA VAL A 92 21.32 9.57 -2.80
C VAL A 92 20.07 9.38 -3.63
N ASN A 93 19.51 10.48 -4.17
CA ASN A 93 18.27 10.42 -4.93
C ASN A 93 18.38 9.52 -6.18
N LYS A 94 19.55 9.54 -6.85
CA LYS A 94 19.81 8.65 -8.01
C LYS A 94 19.78 7.16 -7.68
N ARG A 95 19.88 6.74 -6.41
CA ARG A 95 19.71 5.35 -5.99
C ARG A 95 18.24 4.92 -5.98
N TYR A 96 17.35 5.88 -5.70
CA TYR A 96 15.90 5.63 -5.59
C TYR A 96 15.14 6.04 -6.85
N LEU A 97 15.65 7.03 -7.58
CA LEU A 97 15.07 7.56 -8.81
C LEU A 97 16.12 7.51 -9.93
N TYR A 98 16.32 6.33 -10.50
CA TYR A 98 17.17 6.13 -11.66
C TYR A 98 16.35 6.17 -12.96
N ASP A 99 17.04 6.33 -14.08
CA ASP A 99 16.39 6.69 -15.35
C ASP A 99 15.37 5.65 -15.85
N ASP A 100 15.57 4.36 -15.53
CA ASP A 100 14.64 3.28 -15.91
C ASP A 100 13.25 3.35 -15.21
N GLN A 101 13.14 4.17 -14.16
CA GLN A 101 11.86 4.40 -13.47
C GLN A 101 11.02 5.50 -14.14
N PHE A 102 11.61 6.25 -15.06
CA PHE A 102 10.88 7.26 -15.82
C PHE A 102 10.31 6.63 -17.08
N VAL A 103 9.01 6.65 -17.18
CA VAL A 103 8.29 6.16 -18.36
C VAL A 103 7.79 7.34 -19.20
N GLU A 104 7.65 7.12 -20.50
CA GLU A 104 7.07 8.11 -21.37
C GLU A 104 5.62 8.40 -20.97
N LYS A 105 5.19 9.66 -21.13
CA LYS A 105 3.82 10.09 -20.81
C LYS A 105 2.76 9.23 -21.48
N VAL A 106 2.98 8.83 -22.73
CA VAL A 106 2.05 7.96 -23.49
C VAL A 106 1.89 6.59 -22.80
N GLN A 107 2.95 6.05 -22.24
CA GLN A 107 2.92 4.77 -21.53
C GLN A 107 2.16 4.92 -20.20
N GLN A 108 2.38 6.02 -19.49
CA GLN A 108 1.65 6.34 -18.27
C GLN A 108 0.15 6.54 -18.55
N ASP A 109 -0.19 7.31 -19.58
CA ASP A 109 -1.59 7.55 -19.99
C ASP A 109 -2.29 6.23 -20.39
N ASN A 110 -1.55 5.28 -20.98
CA ASN A 110 -2.08 3.96 -21.33
C ASN A 110 -2.38 3.11 -20.08
N SER A 111 -1.63 3.26 -19.00
CA SER A 111 -1.84 2.54 -17.74
C SER A 111 -3.15 2.93 -17.05
N PHE A 112 -3.67 4.12 -17.35
CA PHE A 112 -4.94 4.63 -16.81
C PHE A 112 -6.10 4.57 -17.81
N LYS A 113 -5.96 3.83 -18.91
CA LYS A 113 -7.11 3.62 -19.81
C LYS A 113 -8.14 2.70 -19.17
N PRO A 114 -9.45 3.03 -19.32
CA PRO A 114 -10.50 2.17 -18.78
C PRO A 114 -10.46 0.80 -19.48
N THR A 115 -10.52 -0.25 -18.70
CA THR A 115 -10.66 -1.63 -19.19
C THR A 115 -12.07 -1.83 -19.78
N GLU A 116 -12.31 -2.94 -20.47
CA GLU A 116 -13.65 -3.28 -20.94
C GLU A 116 -14.64 -3.45 -19.78
N THR A 117 -14.15 -3.94 -18.64
CA THR A 117 -14.92 -4.01 -17.39
C THR A 117 -15.32 -2.63 -16.89
N ASP A 118 -14.36 -1.68 -16.87
CA ASP A 118 -14.65 -0.30 -16.46
C ASP A 118 -15.66 0.35 -17.38
N LYS A 119 -15.51 0.17 -18.70
CA LYS A 119 -16.47 0.71 -19.69
C LYS A 119 -17.87 0.16 -19.48
N ALA A 120 -18.01 -1.13 -19.18
CA ALA A 120 -19.29 -1.75 -18.90
C ALA A 120 -19.93 -1.16 -17.64
N ILE A 121 -19.16 -0.93 -16.56
CA ILE A 121 -19.65 -0.31 -15.33
C ILE A 121 -20.01 1.16 -15.56
N LEU A 122 -19.18 1.91 -16.31
CA LEU A 122 -19.42 3.33 -16.63
C LEU A 122 -20.64 3.56 -17.55
N ALA A 123 -21.11 2.51 -18.22
CA ALA A 123 -22.35 2.55 -18.99
C ALA A 123 -23.60 2.66 -18.09
N ASP A 124 -23.52 2.19 -16.84
CA ASP A 124 -24.58 2.39 -15.83
C ASP A 124 -24.56 3.85 -15.35
N LYS A 125 -25.60 4.60 -15.68
CA LYS A 125 -25.75 6.02 -15.33
C LYS A 125 -26.42 6.24 -13.97
N THR A 126 -26.64 5.18 -13.18
CA THR A 126 -27.13 5.31 -11.81
C THR A 126 -26.11 6.07 -10.97
N LEU A 127 -26.59 7.01 -10.17
CA LEU A 127 -25.75 7.82 -9.32
C LEU A 127 -25.39 7.07 -8.01
N ASP A 128 -24.19 7.39 -7.50
CA ASP A 128 -23.78 7.09 -6.13
C ASP A 128 -23.72 5.61 -5.73
N PHE A 129 -23.47 4.70 -6.65
CA PHE A 129 -23.08 3.33 -6.31
C PHE A 129 -21.58 3.19 -6.12
N ARG A 130 -21.17 2.13 -5.45
CA ARG A 130 -19.76 1.76 -5.24
C ARG A 130 -19.40 0.47 -5.95
N VAL A 131 -18.10 0.32 -6.19
CA VAL A 131 -17.49 -0.83 -6.85
C VAL A 131 -16.49 -1.47 -5.91
N LEU A 132 -16.50 -2.80 -5.85
CA LEU A 132 -15.52 -3.60 -5.12
C LEU A 132 -14.69 -4.41 -6.12
N ASN A 133 -13.39 -4.16 -6.16
CA ASN A 133 -12.46 -4.90 -7.01
C ASN A 133 -11.88 -6.09 -6.24
N LEU A 134 -12.21 -7.31 -6.70
CA LEU A 134 -11.73 -8.58 -6.15
C LEU A 134 -10.60 -9.20 -7.00
N ALA A 135 -10.22 -8.53 -8.10
CA ALA A 135 -9.19 -9.04 -9.01
C ALA A 135 -7.74 -8.78 -8.55
N GLY A 136 -7.56 -7.97 -7.51
CA GLY A 136 -6.25 -7.61 -7.00
C GLY A 136 -6.25 -7.33 -5.50
N ASN A 137 -5.24 -6.62 -5.02
CA ASN A 137 -5.20 -6.20 -3.63
C ASN A 137 -6.13 -5.00 -3.41
N THR A 138 -7.39 -5.29 -3.08
CA THR A 138 -8.50 -4.33 -2.96
C THR A 138 -8.15 -3.07 -2.15
N PHE A 139 -7.38 -3.21 -1.07
CA PHE A 139 -7.07 -2.10 -0.15
C PHE A 139 -5.68 -1.50 -0.36
N ASN A 140 -4.94 -1.96 -1.35
CA ASN A 140 -3.60 -1.48 -1.66
C ASN A 140 -3.40 -1.14 -3.15
N GLU A 141 -4.49 -0.76 -3.85
CA GLU A 141 -4.48 -0.33 -5.24
C GLU A 141 -5.30 0.95 -5.42
N ASN A 142 -5.05 1.73 -6.46
CA ASN A 142 -5.71 3.00 -6.72
C ASN A 142 -6.37 3.07 -8.11
N THR A 143 -6.17 2.08 -8.96
CA THR A 143 -6.68 2.07 -10.34
C THR A 143 -8.21 2.05 -10.39
N THR A 144 -8.85 1.27 -9.52
CA THR A 144 -10.31 1.22 -9.41
C THR A 144 -10.90 2.58 -9.01
N SER A 145 -10.23 3.28 -8.07
CA SER A 145 -10.69 4.59 -7.59
C SER A 145 -10.56 5.69 -8.64
N TYR A 146 -9.77 5.48 -9.68
CA TYR A 146 -9.61 6.42 -10.78
C TYR A 146 -10.91 6.54 -11.61
N TRP A 147 -11.61 5.42 -11.81
CA TRP A 147 -12.81 5.35 -12.64
C TRP A 147 -14.12 5.25 -11.85
N HIS A 148 -14.06 4.69 -10.63
CA HIS A 148 -15.24 4.33 -9.85
C HIS A 148 -15.13 4.80 -8.40
N LYS A 149 -16.27 4.96 -7.73
CA LYS A 149 -16.33 5.10 -6.28
C LYS A 149 -16.02 3.72 -5.67
N SER A 150 -14.74 3.49 -5.32
CA SER A 150 -14.29 2.21 -4.78
C SER A 150 -14.55 2.10 -3.29
N ILE A 151 -14.86 0.87 -2.83
CA ILE A 151 -14.83 0.50 -1.40
C ILE A 151 -13.38 0.32 -0.94
N GLY A 152 -12.51 -0.15 -1.86
CA GLY A 152 -11.09 -0.34 -1.62
C GLY A 152 -10.26 0.93 -1.81
N GLY A 153 -8.99 0.70 -2.07
CA GLY A 153 -7.99 1.73 -2.35
C GLY A 153 -6.98 1.93 -1.22
N TYR A 154 -5.78 2.34 -1.62
CA TYR A 154 -4.73 2.68 -0.67
C TYR A 154 -4.92 4.11 -0.17
N HIS A 155 -4.91 4.29 1.15
CA HIS A 155 -4.89 5.60 1.78
C HIS A 155 -4.07 5.54 3.07
N ALA A 156 -2.98 6.31 3.13
CA ALA A 156 -2.07 6.32 4.28
C ALA A 156 -2.74 6.84 5.57
N ALA A 157 -3.71 7.76 5.46
CA ALA A 157 -4.47 8.33 6.56
C ALA A 157 -5.90 7.76 6.63
N LYS A 158 -6.03 6.43 6.50
CA LYS A 158 -7.31 5.74 6.59
C LYS A 158 -7.93 5.94 7.99
N LEU A 159 -9.21 6.26 8.04
CA LEU A 159 -9.93 6.38 9.31
C LEU A 159 -9.93 5.03 10.05
N ARG A 160 -9.60 5.05 11.35
CA ARG A 160 -9.55 3.85 12.17
C ARG A 160 -10.86 3.06 12.14
N ARG A 161 -12.02 3.73 12.24
CA ARG A 161 -13.33 3.09 12.15
C ARG A 161 -13.55 2.36 10.83
N TYR A 162 -13.01 2.90 9.73
CA TYR A 162 -13.10 2.23 8.44
C TYR A 162 -12.16 1.04 8.36
N GLN A 163 -10.97 1.13 8.96
CA GLN A 163 -10.05 0.01 9.06
C GLN A 163 -10.65 -1.14 9.89
N GLU A 164 -11.27 -0.84 11.02
CA GLU A 164 -12.00 -1.81 11.85
C GLU A 164 -13.14 -2.47 11.05
N MET A 165 -13.91 -1.70 10.28
CA MET A 165 -14.94 -2.26 9.39
C MET A 165 -14.36 -3.19 8.32
N ILE A 166 -13.17 -2.87 7.77
CA ILE A 166 -12.48 -3.73 6.81
C ILE A 166 -12.09 -5.06 7.47
N GLU A 167 -11.48 -5.00 8.64
CA GLU A 167 -10.93 -6.17 9.32
C GLU A 167 -12.02 -7.11 9.83
N GLU A 168 -13.05 -6.56 10.48
CA GLU A 168 -14.08 -7.34 11.15
C GLU A 168 -15.21 -7.81 10.21
N HIS A 169 -15.51 -7.04 9.15
CA HIS A 169 -16.68 -7.30 8.32
C HIS A 169 -16.35 -7.46 6.83
N ILE A 170 -15.78 -6.43 6.20
CA ILE A 170 -15.65 -6.39 4.74
C ILE A 170 -14.76 -7.53 4.25
N SER A 171 -13.64 -7.82 4.91
CA SER A 171 -12.72 -8.90 4.52
C SER A 171 -13.39 -10.28 4.55
N THR A 172 -14.20 -10.53 5.57
CA THR A 172 -14.96 -11.78 5.70
C THR A 172 -16.02 -11.89 4.61
N GLU A 173 -16.77 -10.80 4.38
CA GLU A 173 -17.80 -10.77 3.33
C GLU A 173 -17.20 -10.88 1.92
N MET A 174 -16.04 -10.30 1.65
CA MET A 174 -15.34 -10.45 0.36
C MET A 174 -15.04 -11.92 0.06
N ASN A 175 -14.53 -12.66 1.04
CA ASN A 175 -14.28 -14.10 0.88
C ASN A 175 -15.59 -14.86 0.65
N GLY A 176 -16.66 -14.50 1.36
CA GLY A 176 -17.99 -15.05 1.18
C GLY A 176 -18.56 -14.80 -0.22
N VAL A 177 -18.46 -13.57 -0.72
CA VAL A 177 -18.88 -13.19 -2.07
C VAL A 177 -18.11 -13.98 -3.12
N PHE A 178 -16.80 -14.11 -2.97
CA PHE A 178 -15.96 -14.83 -3.92
C PHE A 178 -16.42 -16.30 -4.05
N LYS A 179 -16.64 -16.95 -2.90
CA LYS A 179 -17.13 -18.33 -2.85
C LYS A 179 -18.52 -18.46 -3.44
N ALA A 180 -19.46 -17.62 -2.99
CA ALA A 180 -20.86 -17.67 -3.41
C ALA A 180 -21.04 -17.43 -4.92
N VAL A 181 -20.29 -16.49 -5.49
CA VAL A 181 -20.31 -16.21 -6.94
C VAL A 181 -19.74 -17.39 -7.72
N SER A 182 -18.66 -18.00 -7.24
CA SER A 182 -18.05 -19.17 -7.88
C SER A 182 -19.01 -20.36 -7.89
N GLU A 183 -19.71 -20.63 -6.77
CA GLU A 183 -20.69 -21.70 -6.63
C GLU A 183 -21.95 -21.44 -7.48
N ALA A 184 -22.37 -20.18 -7.60
CA ALA A 184 -23.52 -19.78 -8.40
C ALA A 184 -23.22 -19.64 -9.91
N GLY A 185 -21.98 -19.94 -10.34
CA GLY A 185 -21.57 -19.79 -11.73
C GLY A 185 -21.61 -18.35 -12.26
N GLY A 186 -21.43 -17.36 -11.38
CA GLY A 186 -21.45 -15.93 -11.70
C GLY A 186 -22.85 -15.27 -11.60
N ASP A 187 -23.89 -16.02 -11.28
CA ASP A 187 -25.25 -15.50 -11.17
C ASP A 187 -25.58 -15.04 -9.75
N MET A 188 -25.45 -13.74 -9.50
CA MET A 188 -25.73 -13.14 -8.19
C MET A 188 -27.20 -13.20 -7.76
N GLN A 189 -28.15 -13.47 -8.66
CA GLN A 189 -29.56 -13.62 -8.28
C GLN A 189 -29.80 -14.90 -7.48
N LYS A 190 -28.92 -15.89 -7.61
CA LYS A 190 -28.97 -17.16 -6.85
C LYS A 190 -28.29 -17.07 -5.49
N VAL A 191 -27.58 -15.97 -5.21
CA VAL A 191 -26.86 -15.78 -3.96
C VAL A 191 -27.76 -15.09 -2.94
N ALA A 192 -27.79 -15.62 -1.72
CA ALA A 192 -28.60 -15.03 -0.65
C ALA A 192 -28.06 -13.66 -0.22
N PRO A 193 -28.91 -12.63 -0.07
CA PRO A 193 -28.49 -11.29 0.33
C PRO A 193 -27.89 -11.22 1.73
N SER A 194 -28.22 -12.19 2.60
CA SER A 194 -27.72 -12.25 3.99
C SER A 194 -26.24 -12.61 4.10
N GLY A 195 -25.59 -13.03 3.01
CA GLY A 195 -24.17 -13.42 3.03
C GLY A 195 -23.20 -12.26 3.09
N PHE A 196 -23.64 -11.03 2.73
CA PHE A 196 -22.78 -9.83 2.67
C PHE A 196 -23.57 -8.53 2.95
N PRO A 197 -24.15 -8.41 4.14
CA PRO A 197 -25.00 -7.29 4.50
C PRO A 197 -24.25 -5.95 4.51
N VAL A 198 -23.00 -5.90 4.94
CA VAL A 198 -22.21 -4.66 5.00
C VAL A 198 -21.90 -4.16 3.59
N LEU A 199 -21.56 -5.03 2.65
CA LEU A 199 -21.35 -4.65 1.26
C LEU A 199 -22.65 -4.13 0.61
N ASN A 200 -23.79 -4.70 0.95
CA ASN A 200 -25.10 -4.22 0.50
C ASN A 200 -25.43 -2.83 1.06
N MET A 201 -25.16 -2.62 2.36
CA MET A 201 -25.31 -1.32 3.04
C MET A 201 -24.36 -0.24 2.46
N LEU A 202 -23.15 -0.62 2.08
CA LEU A 202 -22.19 0.27 1.41
C LEU A 202 -22.57 0.57 -0.04
N ASN A 203 -23.71 0.09 -0.52
CA ASN A 203 -24.19 0.27 -1.89
C ASN A 203 -23.22 -0.27 -2.94
N THR A 204 -22.62 -1.46 -2.68
CA THR A 204 -21.72 -2.15 -3.60
C THR A 204 -22.49 -2.76 -4.74
N ARG A 205 -22.62 -2.02 -5.83
CA ARG A 205 -23.46 -2.42 -6.98
C ARG A 205 -22.73 -3.33 -7.97
N TYR A 206 -21.41 -3.21 -8.06
CA TYR A 206 -20.60 -4.05 -8.93
C TYR A 206 -19.42 -4.65 -8.18
N PHE A 207 -19.19 -5.93 -8.46
CA PHE A 207 -17.98 -6.64 -8.12
C PHE A 207 -17.15 -6.85 -9.38
N ILE A 208 -15.86 -6.53 -9.34
CA ILE A 208 -14.92 -6.83 -10.42
C ILE A 208 -14.24 -8.14 -10.08
N PHE A 209 -14.56 -9.20 -10.83
CA PHE A 209 -13.99 -10.54 -10.65
C PHE A 209 -12.83 -10.80 -11.61
N PRO A 210 -11.79 -11.52 -11.13
CA PRO A 210 -10.73 -11.99 -11.99
C PRO A 210 -11.19 -13.15 -12.88
N LEU A 211 -10.76 -13.13 -14.13
CA LEU A 211 -10.86 -14.25 -15.06
C LEU A 211 -9.46 -14.78 -15.40
N GLN A 212 -9.41 -15.96 -16.00
CA GLN A 212 -8.17 -16.52 -16.52
C GLN A 212 -7.52 -15.58 -17.55
N GLY A 213 -6.19 -15.50 -17.55
CA GLY A 213 -5.45 -14.63 -18.47
C GLY A 213 -5.44 -13.14 -18.09
N GLY A 214 -5.67 -12.78 -16.82
CA GLY A 214 -5.58 -11.40 -16.33
C GLY A 214 -6.75 -10.49 -16.76
N LYS A 215 -7.78 -11.05 -17.34
CA LYS A 215 -9.01 -10.33 -17.67
C LYS A 215 -9.91 -10.21 -16.44
N THR A 216 -10.81 -9.25 -16.46
CA THR A 216 -11.81 -9.05 -15.40
C THR A 216 -13.21 -8.99 -15.98
N VAL A 217 -14.21 -9.27 -15.16
CA VAL A 217 -15.62 -9.18 -15.52
C VAL A 217 -16.40 -8.44 -14.42
N PRO A 218 -17.33 -7.54 -14.79
CA PRO A 218 -18.20 -6.89 -13.82
C PRO A 218 -19.39 -7.80 -13.51
N ILE A 219 -19.61 -8.08 -12.23
CA ILE A 219 -20.79 -8.81 -11.76
C ILE A 219 -21.67 -7.85 -10.99
N ARG A 220 -22.92 -7.70 -11.40
CA ARG A 220 -23.87 -6.81 -10.76
C ARG A 220 -24.46 -7.45 -9.52
N ASN A 221 -24.44 -6.72 -8.41
CA ASN A 221 -25.13 -7.07 -7.18
C ASN A 221 -26.59 -6.54 -7.20
N PRO A 222 -27.60 -7.40 -7.20
CA PRO A 222 -28.99 -6.98 -7.17
C PRO A 222 -29.48 -6.59 -5.76
N HIS A 223 -28.71 -6.89 -4.70
CA HIS A 223 -29.11 -6.79 -3.30
C HIS A 223 -28.66 -5.50 -2.62
N THR A 224 -28.16 -4.52 -3.37
CA THR A 224 -27.73 -3.23 -2.81
C THR A 224 -28.91 -2.46 -2.23
N LEU A 225 -28.72 -1.87 -1.05
CA LEU A 225 -29.75 -1.09 -0.37
C LEU A 225 -29.88 0.35 -0.88
N GLY A 226 -29.01 0.76 -1.81
CA GLY A 226 -28.99 2.12 -2.33
C GLY A 226 -28.35 3.13 -1.37
N ASN A 227 -28.69 4.42 -1.57
CA ASN A 227 -28.09 5.51 -0.77
C ASN A 227 -28.81 5.74 0.56
N ALA A 228 -30.02 5.24 0.71
CA ALA A 228 -30.81 5.30 1.94
C ALA A 228 -31.80 4.14 2.00
N TRP A 229 -32.03 3.62 3.20
CA TRP A 229 -32.98 2.56 3.45
C TRP A 229 -33.65 2.76 4.82
N PHE A 230 -34.82 2.19 4.99
CA PHE A 230 -35.50 2.19 6.26
C PHE A 230 -35.07 0.99 7.11
N VAL A 231 -35.02 1.17 8.41
CA VAL A 231 -34.77 0.11 9.40
C VAL A 231 -36.02 -0.07 10.26
N ASN A 232 -36.32 -1.32 10.60
CA ASN A 232 -37.49 -1.65 11.41
C ASN A 232 -37.22 -1.44 12.90
N GLU A 233 -35.96 -1.58 13.32
CA GLU A 233 -35.57 -1.49 14.72
C GLU A 233 -34.19 -0.85 14.85
N VAL A 234 -33.99 -0.04 15.90
CA VAL A 234 -32.70 0.55 16.26
C VAL A 234 -32.37 0.13 17.68
N GLN A 235 -31.32 -0.64 17.84
CA GLN A 235 -30.78 -1.01 19.14
C GLN A 235 -29.63 -0.07 19.53
N TYR A 236 -29.80 0.60 20.65
CA TYR A 236 -28.74 1.43 21.24
C TYR A 236 -27.85 0.54 22.10
N VAL A 237 -26.54 0.56 21.82
CA VAL A 237 -25.52 -0.17 22.58
C VAL A 237 -24.44 0.80 23.02
N ASP A 238 -23.86 0.58 24.18
CA ASP A 238 -22.71 1.36 24.63
C ASP A 238 -21.47 0.96 23.82
N LEU A 239 -20.67 1.95 23.41
CA LEU A 239 -19.48 1.73 22.57
C LEU A 239 -18.49 0.71 23.16
N SER A 240 -18.43 0.63 24.50
CA SER A 240 -17.63 -0.37 25.22
C SER A 240 -18.11 -1.81 25.00
N LEU A 241 -19.41 -2.00 24.79
CA LEU A 241 -20.01 -3.33 24.57
C LEU A 241 -19.85 -3.82 23.12
N ILE A 242 -19.73 -2.91 22.14
CA ILE A 242 -19.46 -3.25 20.75
C ILE A 242 -18.08 -3.93 20.60
N HIS A 243 -17.11 -3.55 21.42
CA HIS A 243 -15.77 -4.14 21.40
C HIS A 243 -15.62 -5.42 22.22
N ILE A 244 -16.54 -5.73 23.15
CA ILE A 244 -16.39 -6.82 24.10
C ILE A 244 -17.33 -7.98 23.82
N SER A 245 -18.55 -7.73 23.35
CA SER A 245 -19.60 -8.74 23.25
C SER A 245 -20.03 -9.06 21.84
N GLU A 246 -19.17 -9.62 21.04
CA GLU A 246 -19.45 -10.09 19.68
C GLU A 246 -19.56 -9.00 18.58
N PRO A 247 -18.53 -8.85 17.77
CA PRO A 247 -18.59 -7.97 16.58
C PRO A 247 -19.57 -8.47 15.50
N THR A 248 -20.28 -9.56 15.69
CA THR A 248 -21.00 -10.25 14.63
C THR A 248 -22.46 -10.62 14.89
N ARG A 249 -23.05 -10.32 16.03
CA ARG A 249 -24.46 -10.60 16.23
C ARG A 249 -25.37 -9.43 15.89
N ARG A 250 -25.84 -9.49 14.66
CA ARG A 250 -27.13 -9.05 14.12
C ARG A 250 -27.33 -7.54 13.98
N VAL A 251 -26.92 -7.02 12.85
CA VAL A 251 -27.91 -6.22 12.11
C VAL A 251 -28.84 -7.25 11.44
N VAL A 252 -29.95 -7.59 12.07
CA VAL A 252 -31.04 -8.33 11.42
C VAL A 252 -31.73 -7.31 10.54
N ILE A 253 -31.37 -7.28 9.28
CA ILE A 253 -32.17 -6.62 8.24
C ILE A 253 -33.20 -7.67 7.84
N SER A 254 -34.38 -7.58 8.38
CA SER A 254 -35.58 -8.32 7.91
C SER A 254 -36.25 -7.55 6.80
#